data_b7b40cb0a62944a7fc76ab57fc2f3544
#
_entry.id   b7b40cb0a62944a7fc76ab57fc2f3544
#
_cell.length_a   1.000
_cell.length_b   1.000
_cell.length_c   1.000
_cell.angle_alpha   90.00
_cell.angle_beta   90.00
_cell.angle_gamma   90.00
#
_symmetry.space_group_name_H-M   'P 1'
#
loop_
_entity.id
_entity.type
_entity.pdbx_description
1 polymer ?
#
loop_
_entity_poly.entity_id
_entity_poly.type
_entity_poly.pdbx_seq_one_letter_code
_entity_poly.pdbx_strand_id
1 'polypeptide(L)'
;MGSFLNCAAWRIVHGESVLRGRSHCDVCGHVLAPRDLVPVFSYVFSHGRCRYCGAKLSPRHAVGEAVAALVFVSLLLRYDISLRTLEAWAVACLLLACAFADLEGYIIPDRFIAVGVVLFIVTLFFVPDPGKRALDGLIGGVAVGGSVLLLALLMEK
;
A
#
# COMPACT_ATOMS: atom_id res chain seq x y z
N MET A 1 0.69 -3.73 -9.53
CA MET A 1 1.25 -3.07 -8.34
C MET A 1 0.42 -3.40 -7.09
N GLY A 2 -0.92 -3.27 -7.10
CA GLY A 2 -1.77 -3.55 -5.93
C GLY A 2 -1.61 -4.94 -5.34
N SER A 3 -1.55 -5.99 -6.16
CA SER A 3 -1.36 -7.36 -5.72
C SER A 3 -0.02 -7.57 -5.00
N PHE A 4 1.05 -6.95 -5.50
CA PHE A 4 2.35 -6.99 -4.85
C PHE A 4 2.34 -6.28 -3.49
N LEU A 5 1.74 -5.09 -3.40
CA LEU A 5 1.65 -4.32 -2.16
C LEU A 5 0.87 -5.08 -1.09
N ASN A 6 -0.25 -5.70 -1.47
CA ASN A 6 -1.05 -6.50 -0.57
C ASN A 6 -0.29 -7.74 -0.07
N CYS A 7 0.36 -8.48 -0.97
CA CYS A 7 1.20 -9.62 -0.61
C CYS A 7 2.39 -9.20 0.28
N ALA A 8 3.02 -8.06 -0.02
CA ALA A 8 4.13 -7.52 0.76
C ALA A 8 3.65 -7.11 2.17
N ALA A 9 2.53 -6.42 2.28
CA ALA A 9 1.93 -6.03 3.56
C ALA A 9 1.63 -7.27 4.42
N TRP A 10 0.97 -8.28 3.85
CA TRP A 10 0.66 -9.53 4.53
C TRP A 10 1.93 -10.23 5.05
N ARG A 11 2.96 -10.37 4.21
CA ARG A 11 4.23 -11.01 4.58
C ARG A 11 4.97 -10.25 5.67
N ILE A 12 4.97 -8.91 5.61
CA ILE A 12 5.62 -8.08 6.62
C ILE A 12 4.93 -8.25 7.99
N VAL A 13 3.60 -8.27 8.01
CA VAL A 13 2.81 -8.48 9.24
C VAL A 13 3.08 -9.86 9.83
N HIS A 14 3.22 -10.89 8.99
CA HIS A 14 3.48 -12.26 9.44
C HIS A 14 4.97 -12.62 9.60
N GLY A 15 5.88 -11.64 9.44
CA GLY A 15 7.32 -11.85 9.59
C GLY A 15 7.98 -12.65 8.46
N GLU A 16 7.31 -12.79 7.33
CA GLU A 16 7.82 -13.52 6.17
C GLU A 16 8.66 -12.63 5.24
N SER A 17 9.54 -13.26 4.45
CA SER A 17 10.37 -12.53 3.48
C SER A 17 9.53 -12.03 2.30
N VAL A 18 9.56 -10.72 2.04
CA VAL A 18 8.87 -10.09 0.91
C VAL A 18 9.46 -10.53 -0.45
N LEU A 19 10.77 -10.81 -0.47
CA LEU A 19 11.52 -11.11 -1.70
C LEU A 19 11.57 -12.60 -2.05
N ARG A 20 11.23 -13.49 -1.12
CA ARG A 20 11.32 -14.95 -1.33
C ARG A 20 9.94 -15.58 -1.16
N GLY A 21 9.58 -16.46 -2.09
CA GLY A 21 8.34 -17.21 -2.10
C GLY A 21 7.44 -16.85 -3.29
N ARG A 22 6.67 -17.83 -3.76
CA ARG A 22 5.66 -17.68 -4.81
C ARG A 22 4.28 -17.55 -4.17
N SER A 23 3.40 -16.80 -4.82
CA SER A 23 1.99 -16.73 -4.40
C SER A 23 1.34 -18.09 -4.52
N HIS A 24 0.63 -18.51 -3.49
CA HIS A 24 -0.06 -19.81 -3.42
C HIS A 24 -1.48 -19.61 -2.88
N CYS A 25 -2.31 -20.59 -3.08
CA CYS A 25 -3.66 -20.60 -2.51
C CYS A 25 -3.59 -21.02 -1.04
N ASP A 26 -4.17 -20.25 -0.15
CA ASP A 26 -4.15 -20.49 1.30
C ASP A 26 -4.86 -21.79 1.71
N VAL A 27 -5.77 -22.29 0.85
CA VAL A 27 -6.56 -23.51 1.15
C VAL A 27 -5.86 -24.77 0.63
N CYS A 28 -5.37 -24.77 -0.62
CA CYS A 28 -4.80 -25.97 -1.22
C CYS A 28 -3.26 -25.93 -1.37
N GLY A 29 -2.61 -24.82 -1.02
CA GLY A 29 -1.15 -24.66 -1.14
C GLY A 29 -0.63 -24.62 -2.59
N HIS A 30 -1.52 -24.69 -3.59
CA HIS A 30 -1.09 -24.70 -5.01
C HIS A 30 -0.46 -23.36 -5.38
N VAL A 31 0.70 -23.40 -6.01
CA VAL A 31 1.42 -22.21 -6.48
C VAL A 31 0.69 -21.61 -7.69
N LEU A 32 0.31 -20.33 -7.58
CA LEU A 32 -0.44 -19.63 -8.60
C LEU A 32 0.41 -19.38 -9.86
N ALA A 33 -0.19 -19.62 -11.02
CA ALA A 33 0.43 -19.31 -12.30
C ALA A 33 0.36 -17.79 -12.60
N PRO A 34 1.22 -17.22 -13.46
CA PRO A 34 1.17 -15.79 -13.80
C PRO A 34 -0.20 -15.30 -14.27
N ARG A 35 -0.97 -16.11 -14.95
CA ARG A 35 -2.33 -15.82 -15.40
C ARG A 35 -3.34 -15.68 -14.24
N ASP A 36 -3.07 -16.33 -13.11
CA ASP A 36 -3.91 -16.27 -11.92
C ASP A 36 -3.59 -15.03 -11.07
N LEU A 37 -2.48 -14.35 -11.38
CA LEU A 37 -2.00 -13.12 -10.73
C LEU A 37 -2.33 -11.84 -11.51
N VAL A 38 -3.05 -11.93 -12.64
CA VAL A 38 -3.48 -10.75 -13.38
C VAL A 38 -4.52 -9.99 -12.55
N PRO A 39 -4.23 -8.73 -12.16
CA PRO A 39 -5.07 -7.97 -11.24
C PRO A 39 -6.52 -7.88 -11.72
N VAL A 40 -7.47 -7.97 -10.80
CA VAL A 40 -8.92 -7.88 -11.04
C VAL A 40 -9.44 -8.91 -12.05
N PHE A 41 -8.80 -9.05 -13.22
CA PHE A 41 -9.23 -9.96 -14.28
C PHE A 41 -9.25 -11.43 -13.84
N SER A 42 -8.19 -11.89 -13.15
CA SER A 42 -8.14 -13.27 -12.69
C SER A 42 -9.29 -13.57 -11.73
N TYR A 43 -9.62 -12.63 -10.85
CA TYR A 43 -10.74 -12.75 -9.90
C TYR A 43 -12.09 -12.80 -10.62
N VAL A 44 -12.32 -11.93 -11.60
CA VAL A 44 -13.56 -11.90 -12.38
C VAL A 44 -13.71 -13.19 -13.20
N PHE A 45 -12.68 -13.61 -13.93
CA PHE A 45 -12.72 -14.82 -14.76
C PHE A 45 -12.82 -16.12 -13.96
N SER A 46 -12.30 -16.15 -12.72
CA SER A 46 -12.43 -17.29 -11.82
C SER A 46 -13.70 -17.26 -10.96
N HIS A 47 -14.56 -16.24 -11.15
CA HIS A 47 -15.78 -16.02 -10.35
C HIS A 47 -15.49 -15.98 -8.84
N GLY A 48 -14.34 -15.39 -8.45
CA GLY A 48 -13.94 -15.30 -7.06
C GLY A 48 -13.59 -16.64 -6.42
N ARG A 49 -13.17 -17.62 -7.21
CA ARG A 49 -12.81 -18.97 -6.72
C ARG A 49 -11.42 -19.37 -7.19
N CYS A 50 -10.74 -20.15 -6.36
CA CYS A 50 -9.50 -20.78 -6.77
C CYS A 50 -9.75 -21.75 -7.94
N ARG A 51 -8.96 -21.60 -9.01
CA ARG A 51 -9.10 -22.42 -10.22
C ARG A 51 -8.77 -23.89 -9.98
N TYR A 52 -8.00 -24.20 -8.93
CA TYR A 52 -7.48 -25.55 -8.66
C TYR A 52 -8.31 -26.32 -7.63
N CYS A 53 -8.81 -25.65 -6.59
CA CYS A 53 -9.59 -26.31 -5.53
C CYS A 53 -11.03 -25.78 -5.37
N GLY A 54 -11.42 -24.74 -6.14
CA GLY A 54 -12.77 -24.17 -6.06
C GLY A 54 -13.06 -23.34 -4.80
N ALA A 55 -12.11 -23.22 -3.87
CA ALA A 55 -12.28 -22.43 -2.64
C ALA A 55 -12.56 -20.96 -2.97
N LYS A 56 -13.44 -20.32 -2.20
CA LYS A 56 -13.75 -18.89 -2.36
C LYS A 56 -12.55 -18.04 -2.01
N LEU A 57 -12.17 -17.14 -2.91
CA LEU A 57 -11.14 -16.15 -2.71
C LEU A 57 -11.74 -14.89 -2.08
N SER A 58 -10.99 -14.26 -1.17
CA SER A 58 -11.41 -13.00 -0.57
C SER A 58 -11.48 -11.89 -1.62
N PRO A 59 -12.56 -11.12 -1.71
CA PRO A 59 -12.67 -9.98 -2.62
C PRO A 59 -11.72 -8.83 -2.24
N ARG A 60 -11.16 -8.83 -1.03
CA ARG A 60 -10.26 -7.78 -0.52
C ARG A 60 -9.08 -7.53 -1.46
N HIS A 61 -8.49 -8.62 -2.00
CA HIS A 61 -7.37 -8.50 -2.94
C HIS A 61 -7.77 -7.79 -4.24
N ALA A 62 -8.89 -8.20 -4.84
CA ALA A 62 -9.39 -7.59 -6.08
C ALA A 62 -9.80 -6.11 -5.88
N VAL A 63 -10.44 -5.81 -4.75
CA VAL A 63 -10.81 -4.43 -4.39
C VAL A 63 -9.56 -3.58 -4.16
N GLY A 64 -8.57 -4.09 -3.42
CA GLY A 64 -7.30 -3.39 -3.20
C GLY A 64 -6.56 -3.09 -4.49
N GLU A 65 -6.56 -4.03 -5.45
CA GLU A 65 -5.98 -3.83 -6.77
C GLU A 65 -6.72 -2.76 -7.59
N ALA A 66 -8.05 -2.76 -7.54
CA ALA A 66 -8.88 -1.76 -8.23
C ALA A 66 -8.65 -0.36 -7.64
N VAL A 67 -8.61 -0.24 -6.31
CA VAL A 67 -8.30 1.03 -5.62
C VAL A 67 -6.91 1.52 -5.98
N ALA A 68 -5.90 0.65 -5.95
CA ALA A 68 -4.55 1.01 -6.35
C ALA A 68 -4.52 1.53 -7.80
N ALA A 69 -5.16 0.82 -8.74
CA ALA A 69 -5.23 1.25 -10.14
C ALA A 69 -5.89 2.62 -10.29
N LEU A 70 -7.00 2.86 -9.61
CA LEU A 70 -7.70 4.16 -9.62
C LEU A 70 -6.81 5.28 -9.09
N VAL A 71 -6.12 5.07 -7.97
CA VAL A 71 -5.20 6.06 -7.39
C VAL A 71 -4.07 6.38 -8.37
N PHE A 72 -3.41 5.35 -8.93
CA PHE A 72 -2.30 5.58 -9.86
C PHE A 72 -2.72 6.31 -11.14
N VAL A 73 -3.87 5.94 -11.73
CA VAL A 73 -4.43 6.62 -12.90
C VAL A 73 -4.81 8.06 -12.57
N SER A 74 -5.47 8.30 -11.44
CA SER A 74 -5.86 9.64 -11.01
C SER A 74 -4.66 10.57 -10.83
N LEU A 75 -3.58 10.07 -10.22
CA LEU A 75 -2.33 10.81 -10.06
C LEU A 75 -1.66 11.11 -11.40
N LEU A 76 -1.67 10.14 -12.32
CA LEU A 76 -1.14 10.34 -13.67
C LEU A 76 -1.92 11.42 -14.43
N LEU A 77 -3.25 11.36 -14.39
CA LEU A 77 -4.13 12.37 -15.04
C LEU A 77 -3.99 13.76 -14.40
N ARG A 78 -3.59 13.84 -13.12
CA ARG A 78 -3.45 15.10 -12.40
C ARG A 78 -2.10 15.79 -12.63
N TYR A 79 -1.03 15.02 -12.72
CA TYR A 79 0.35 15.53 -12.74
C TYR A 79 1.10 15.23 -14.04
N ASP A 80 0.47 14.58 -15.01
CA ASP A 80 1.09 14.09 -16.24
C ASP A 80 2.34 13.23 -15.97
N ILE A 81 3.16 12.95 -16.98
CA ILE A 81 4.42 12.23 -16.84
C ILE A 81 5.49 13.20 -16.32
N SER A 82 5.64 13.29 -15.02
CA SER A 82 6.54 14.23 -14.36
C SER A 82 7.24 13.59 -13.15
N LEU A 83 8.27 14.25 -12.63
CA LEU A 83 8.93 13.83 -11.39
C LEU A 83 7.96 13.87 -10.19
N ARG A 84 7.02 14.81 -10.20
CA ARG A 84 5.95 14.90 -9.19
C ARG A 84 5.04 13.69 -9.20
N THR A 85 4.76 13.11 -10.36
CA THR A 85 3.96 11.89 -10.49
C THR A 85 4.68 10.70 -9.87
N LEU A 86 6.00 10.57 -10.10
CA LEU A 86 6.80 9.51 -9.49
C LEU A 86 6.82 9.63 -7.96
N GLU A 87 6.98 10.85 -7.46
CA GLU A 87 6.91 11.12 -6.02
C GLU A 87 5.52 10.76 -5.44
N ALA A 88 4.45 11.24 -6.07
CA ALA A 88 3.09 10.96 -5.66
C ALA A 88 2.78 9.45 -5.69
N TRP A 89 3.28 8.72 -6.69
CA TRP A 89 3.15 7.26 -6.76
C TRP A 89 3.92 6.56 -5.63
N ALA A 90 5.13 7.01 -5.30
CA ALA A 90 5.89 6.44 -4.18
C ALA A 90 5.17 6.63 -2.84
N VAL A 91 4.62 7.82 -2.60
CA VAL A 91 3.80 8.11 -1.42
C VAL A 91 2.52 7.27 -1.42
N ALA A 92 1.81 7.19 -2.56
CA ALA A 92 0.61 6.37 -2.69
C ALA A 92 0.88 4.88 -2.43
N CYS A 93 2.00 4.32 -2.92
CA CYS A 93 2.43 2.96 -2.62
C CYS A 93 2.60 2.73 -1.12
N LEU A 94 3.25 3.67 -0.44
CA LEU A 94 3.48 3.58 1.00
C LEU A 94 2.17 3.63 1.78
N LEU A 95 1.28 4.59 1.45
CA LEU A 95 -0.01 4.72 2.11
C LEU A 95 -0.92 3.50 1.88
N LEU A 96 -0.94 2.97 0.65
CA LEU A 96 -1.67 1.74 0.34
C LEU A 96 -1.10 0.53 1.10
N ALA A 97 0.23 0.42 1.21
CA ALA A 97 0.87 -0.64 1.98
C ALA A 97 0.53 -0.54 3.47
N CYS A 98 0.52 0.68 4.04
CA CYS A 98 0.07 0.92 5.42
C CYS A 98 -1.40 0.53 5.60
N ALA A 99 -2.28 0.95 4.68
CA ALA A 99 -3.70 0.63 4.74
C ALA A 99 -3.95 -0.89 4.64
N PHE A 100 -3.22 -1.60 3.78
CA PHE A 100 -3.34 -3.06 3.70
C PHE A 100 -2.80 -3.76 4.95
N ALA A 101 -1.71 -3.27 5.54
CA ALA A 101 -1.18 -3.82 6.79
C ALA A 101 -2.15 -3.62 7.96
N ASP A 102 -2.80 -2.46 8.03
CA ASP A 102 -3.82 -2.15 9.03
C ASP A 102 -5.06 -3.05 8.88
N LEU A 103 -5.52 -3.28 7.64
CA LEU A 103 -6.64 -4.17 7.36
C LEU A 103 -6.35 -5.65 7.69
N GLU A 104 -5.09 -6.07 7.68
CA GLU A 104 -4.70 -7.46 7.99
C GLU A 104 -4.42 -7.68 9.48
N GLY A 105 -3.75 -6.75 10.14
CA GLY A 105 -3.23 -6.95 11.49
C GLY A 105 -3.56 -5.86 12.50
N TYR A 106 -4.25 -4.79 12.10
CA TYR A 106 -4.48 -3.59 12.93
C TYR A 106 -3.17 -3.02 13.52
N ILE A 107 -2.05 -3.25 12.84
CA ILE A 107 -0.72 -2.79 13.24
C ILE A 107 0.00 -2.26 12.00
N ILE A 108 0.51 -1.04 12.11
CA ILE A 108 1.37 -0.45 11.08
C ILE A 108 2.83 -0.74 11.48
N PRO A 109 3.56 -1.57 10.74
CA PRO A 109 4.95 -1.86 11.05
C PRO A 109 5.83 -0.60 10.98
N ASP A 110 6.71 -0.39 11.95
CA ASP A 110 7.64 0.75 12.02
C ASP A 110 8.49 0.91 10.76
N ARG A 111 8.72 -0.18 10.03
CA ARG A 111 9.45 -0.18 8.75
C ARG A 111 8.78 0.71 7.71
N PHE A 112 7.45 0.80 7.66
CA PHE A 112 6.75 1.70 6.74
C PHE A 112 6.95 3.16 7.13
N ILE A 113 6.98 3.46 8.42
CA ILE A 113 7.27 4.81 8.93
C ILE A 113 8.70 5.20 8.53
N ALA A 114 9.67 4.31 8.76
CA ALA A 114 11.07 4.55 8.38
C ALA A 114 11.22 4.80 6.87
N VAL A 115 10.56 3.98 6.03
CA VAL A 115 10.54 4.17 4.56
C VAL A 115 9.92 5.53 4.19
N GLY A 116 8.84 5.93 4.85
CA GLY A 116 8.19 7.23 4.64
C GLY A 116 9.11 8.40 4.96
N VAL A 117 9.83 8.34 6.08
CA VAL A 117 10.81 9.36 6.46
C VAL A 117 11.94 9.44 5.44
N VAL A 118 12.51 8.30 5.03
CA VAL A 118 13.58 8.25 4.02
C VAL A 118 13.07 8.83 2.70
N LEU A 119 11.88 8.43 2.25
CA LEU A 119 11.26 8.95 1.04
C LEU A 119 11.10 10.47 1.11
N PHE A 120 10.59 11.00 2.23
CA PHE A 120 10.45 12.43 2.43
C PHE A 120 11.81 13.17 2.34
N ILE A 121 12.84 12.65 3.03
CA ILE A 121 14.19 13.23 2.98
C ILE A 121 14.73 13.22 1.54
N VAL A 122 14.60 12.12 0.83
CA VAL A 122 15.04 12.00 -0.57
C VAL A 122 14.34 13.01 -1.46
N THR A 123 13.03 13.21 -1.28
CA THR A 123 12.29 14.18 -2.11
C THR A 123 12.68 15.63 -1.87
N LEU A 124 13.24 15.97 -0.71
CA LEU A 124 13.76 17.32 -0.44
C LEU A 124 14.91 17.72 -1.40
N PHE A 125 15.69 16.75 -1.87
CA PHE A 125 16.81 17.04 -2.81
C PHE A 125 16.34 17.37 -4.23
N PHE A 126 15.09 17.07 -4.58
CA PHE A 126 14.52 17.27 -5.91
C PHE A 126 13.57 18.47 -5.99
N VAL A 127 13.40 19.21 -4.89
CA VAL A 127 12.49 20.36 -4.82
C VAL A 127 13.27 21.67 -4.81
N PRO A 128 12.81 22.72 -5.54
CA PRO A 128 13.49 24.01 -5.60
C PRO A 128 13.69 24.69 -4.23
N ASP A 129 12.70 24.54 -3.33
CA ASP A 129 12.71 25.17 -2.00
C ASP A 129 12.62 24.12 -0.88
N PRO A 130 13.71 23.39 -0.56
CA PRO A 130 13.69 22.31 0.42
C PRO A 130 13.33 22.78 1.84
N GLY A 131 13.75 24.00 2.22
CA GLY A 131 13.44 24.58 3.53
C GLY A 131 11.96 24.84 3.73
N LYS A 132 11.29 25.41 2.75
CA LYS A 132 9.84 25.64 2.78
C LYS A 132 9.09 24.32 2.85
N ARG A 133 9.46 23.34 2.02
CA ARG A 133 8.83 22.02 2.03
C ARG A 133 9.04 21.28 3.35
N ALA A 134 10.22 21.37 3.94
CA ALA A 134 10.49 20.79 5.25
C ALA A 134 9.60 21.41 6.33
N LEU A 135 9.43 22.74 6.30
CA LEU A 135 8.57 23.47 7.23
C LEU A 135 7.10 23.07 7.05
N ASP A 136 6.61 23.04 5.80
CA ASP A 136 5.24 22.62 5.49
C ASP A 136 4.99 21.17 5.95
N GLY A 137 5.95 20.28 5.77
CA GLY A 137 5.91 18.90 6.23
C GLY A 137 5.86 18.78 7.76
N LEU A 138 6.65 19.58 8.48
CA LEU A 138 6.60 19.65 9.95
C LEU A 138 5.26 20.19 10.44
N ILE A 139 4.76 21.27 9.86
CA ILE A 139 3.46 21.83 10.23
C ILE A 139 2.34 20.82 9.98
N GLY A 140 2.32 20.17 8.81
CA GLY A 140 1.37 19.11 8.49
C GLY A 140 1.46 17.92 9.44
N GLY A 141 2.66 17.46 9.76
CA GLY A 141 2.90 16.37 10.70
C GLY A 141 2.42 16.68 12.11
N VAL A 142 2.70 17.88 12.61
CA VAL A 142 2.23 18.34 13.94
C VAL A 142 0.70 18.52 13.93
N ALA A 143 0.13 19.10 12.89
CA ALA A 143 -1.30 19.32 12.78
C ALA A 143 -2.08 18.00 12.76
N VAL A 144 -1.68 17.06 11.90
CA VAL A 144 -2.35 15.76 11.77
C VAL A 144 -2.02 14.85 12.96
N GLY A 145 -0.74 14.67 13.28
CA GLY A 145 -0.30 13.83 14.39
C GLY A 145 -0.81 14.34 15.74
N GLY A 146 -0.78 15.65 15.94
CA GLY A 146 -1.32 16.29 17.15
C GLY A 146 -2.83 16.13 17.30
N SER A 147 -3.58 16.24 16.21
CA SER A 147 -5.05 16.03 16.24
C SER A 147 -5.41 14.57 16.56
N VAL A 148 -4.69 13.61 15.98
CA VAL A 148 -4.89 12.17 16.26
C VAL A 148 -4.54 11.86 17.71
N LEU A 149 -3.40 12.38 18.20
CA LEU A 149 -3.00 12.20 19.61
C LEU A 149 -4.03 12.80 20.57
N LEU A 150 -4.53 13.98 20.26
CA LEU A 150 -5.58 14.63 21.08
C LEU A 150 -6.86 13.79 21.14
N LEU A 151 -7.28 13.24 19.98
CA LEU A 151 -8.45 12.36 19.93
C LEU A 151 -8.21 11.08 20.73
N ALA A 152 -7.03 10.46 20.62
CA ALA A 152 -6.68 9.26 21.38
C ALA A 152 -6.75 9.53 22.89
N LEU A 153 -6.18 10.65 23.37
CA LEU A 153 -6.22 11.04 24.78
C LEU A 153 -7.63 11.36 25.28
N LEU A 154 -8.51 11.85 24.40
CA LEU A 154 -9.92 12.11 24.76
C LEU A 154 -10.74 10.82 24.84
N MET A 155 -10.39 9.80 24.05
CA MET A 155 -11.08 8.50 24.06
C MET A 155 -10.60 7.58 25.20
N GLU A 156 -9.43 7.81 25.77
CA GLU A 156 -8.87 7.04 26.88
C GLU A 156 -9.47 7.41 28.25
N LYS A 157 -10.33 8.47 28.30
CA LYS A 157 -11.11 8.89 29.48
C LYS A 157 -12.53 8.33 29.44
#